data_7a0e0de40b2740f583ea3ec43d820791
#
_entry.id   7a0e0de40b2740f583ea3ec43d820791
#
_cell.length_a   1.000
_cell.length_b   1.000
_cell.length_c   1.000
_cell.angle_alpha   90.00
_cell.angle_beta   90.00
_cell.angle_gamma   90.00
#
_symmetry.space_group_name_H-M   'P 1'
#
loop_
_entity.id
_entity.type
_entity.pdbx_description
1 polymer ?
#
loop_
_entity_poly.entity_id
_entity_poly.type
_entity_poly.pdbx_seq_one_letter_code
_entity_poly.pdbx_strand_id
1 'polypeptide(L)'
;MFDDVRSRVSAELRRGPRGGGRDRDQIVRHTLVNEFDWAKGLGVLTPQDAMLSDEGLNAHRDAYCTAIRALHAEGKMARTWPLRFLIRHTAFHTLDHAWEMEDKDLTAKWA
;
A
#
# COMPACT_ATOMS: atom_id res chain seq x y z
N MET A 1 0.05 -10.48 0.01
CA MET A 1 0.86 -10.38 -1.22
C MET A 1 1.87 -9.24 -1.19
N PHE A 2 1.44 -8.01 -0.94
CA PHE A 2 2.34 -6.86 -0.93
C PHE A 2 3.49 -7.01 0.06
N ASP A 3 3.21 -7.43 1.29
CA ASP A 3 4.23 -7.58 2.32
C ASP A 3 5.24 -8.69 1.98
N ASP A 4 4.78 -9.78 1.41
CA ASP A 4 5.63 -10.86 0.93
C ASP A 4 6.53 -10.37 -0.21
N VAL A 5 5.96 -9.73 -1.22
CA VAL A 5 6.72 -9.19 -2.36
C VAL A 5 7.75 -8.18 -1.89
N ARG A 6 7.35 -7.23 -1.03
CA ARG A 6 8.26 -6.23 -0.46
C ARG A 6 9.46 -6.87 0.24
N SER A 7 9.26 -7.96 0.94
CA SER A 7 10.31 -8.61 1.72
C SER A 7 11.30 -9.43 0.88
N ARG A 8 10.91 -9.90 -0.32
CA ARG A 8 11.72 -10.83 -1.12
C ARG A 8 12.32 -10.25 -2.40
N VAL A 9 11.79 -9.14 -2.91
CA VAL A 9 12.34 -8.54 -4.14
C VAL A 9 13.64 -7.78 -3.87
N SER A 10 14.44 -7.59 -4.91
CA SER A 10 15.67 -6.80 -4.83
C SER A 10 15.38 -5.35 -4.48
N ALA A 11 16.31 -4.70 -3.75
CA ALA A 11 16.19 -3.27 -3.44
C ALA A 11 16.22 -2.42 -4.71
N GLU A 12 17.08 -2.78 -5.68
CA GLU A 12 17.10 -2.18 -7.00
C GLU A 12 16.18 -2.95 -7.92
N LEU A 13 15.37 -2.25 -8.69
CA LEU A 13 14.43 -2.81 -9.63
C LEU A 13 14.81 -2.42 -11.06
N ARG A 14 14.32 -3.20 -12.03
CA ARG A 14 14.56 -2.94 -13.45
C ARG A 14 14.04 -1.55 -13.82
N ARG A 15 14.88 -0.77 -14.48
CA ARG A 15 14.53 0.55 -14.99
C ARG A 15 13.97 0.46 -16.40
N GLY A 16 13.17 1.46 -16.77
CA GLY A 16 12.72 1.61 -18.16
C GLY A 16 13.84 2.01 -19.11
N PRO A 17 13.57 2.07 -20.42
CA PRO A 17 14.60 2.31 -21.46
C PRO A 17 15.40 3.61 -21.29
N ARG A 18 14.85 4.60 -20.59
CA ARG A 18 15.48 5.90 -20.34
C ARG A 18 15.92 6.04 -18.88
N GLY A 19 16.09 4.94 -18.15
CA GLY A 19 16.43 4.96 -16.74
C GLY A 19 15.27 5.35 -15.84
N GLY A 20 14.04 5.50 -16.37
CA GLY A 20 12.85 5.80 -15.59
C GLY A 20 12.38 4.61 -14.77
N GLY A 21 11.65 4.89 -13.69
CA GLY A 21 11.11 3.87 -12.79
C GLY A 21 11.48 4.15 -11.35
N ARG A 22 11.13 3.21 -10.49
CA ARG A 22 11.34 3.31 -9.04
C ARG A 22 12.00 2.06 -8.51
N ASP A 23 12.83 2.22 -7.48
CA ASP A 23 13.32 1.09 -6.71
C ASP A 23 12.27 0.60 -5.71
N ARG A 24 12.52 -0.58 -5.12
CA ARG A 24 11.61 -1.20 -4.16
C ARG A 24 11.15 -0.23 -3.07
N ASP A 25 12.08 0.46 -2.43
CA ASP A 25 11.73 1.34 -1.30
C ASP A 25 10.93 2.56 -1.75
N GLN A 26 11.18 3.07 -2.94
CA GLN A 26 10.37 4.15 -3.53
C GLN A 26 8.93 3.70 -3.80
N ILE A 27 8.75 2.48 -4.33
CA ILE A 27 7.42 1.91 -4.57
C ILE A 27 6.70 1.66 -3.24
N VAL A 28 7.39 1.10 -2.26
CA VAL A 28 6.82 0.85 -0.92
C VAL A 28 6.35 2.16 -0.29
N ARG A 29 7.19 3.19 -0.30
CA ARG A 29 6.82 4.50 0.26
C ARG A 29 5.64 5.12 -0.47
N HIS A 30 5.64 5.09 -1.80
CA HIS A 30 4.53 5.60 -2.61
C HIS A 30 3.21 4.89 -2.25
N THR A 31 3.24 3.57 -2.15
CA THR A 31 2.06 2.78 -1.81
C THR A 31 1.55 3.10 -0.41
N LEU A 32 2.45 3.15 0.58
CA LEU A 32 2.09 3.38 1.98
C LEU A 32 1.67 4.83 2.26
N VAL A 33 2.23 5.81 1.55
CA VAL A 33 1.79 7.21 1.68
C VAL A 33 0.35 7.36 1.23
N ASN A 34 -0.04 6.73 0.13
CA ASN A 34 -1.43 6.78 -0.33
C ASN A 34 -2.38 6.09 0.67
N GLU A 35 -1.99 4.93 1.18
CA GLU A 35 -2.77 4.23 2.22
C GLU A 35 -2.89 5.08 3.49
N PHE A 36 -1.82 5.73 3.91
CA PHE A 36 -1.81 6.68 5.01
C PHE A 36 -2.80 7.83 4.78
N ASP A 37 -2.80 8.43 3.60
CA ASP A 37 -3.68 9.55 3.29
C ASP A 37 -5.15 9.15 3.31
N TRP A 38 -5.48 7.97 2.76
CA TRP A 38 -6.85 7.48 2.80
C TRP A 38 -7.30 7.16 4.21
N ALA A 39 -6.45 6.53 5.01
CA ALA A 39 -6.74 6.22 6.42
C ALA A 39 -6.89 7.49 7.26
N LYS A 40 -6.06 8.51 7.00
CA LYS A 40 -6.16 9.81 7.64
C LYS A 40 -7.52 10.45 7.42
N GLY A 41 -8.09 10.29 6.23
CA GLY A 41 -9.44 10.73 5.92
C GLY A 41 -10.52 10.08 6.79
N LEU A 42 -10.26 8.93 7.39
CA LEU A 42 -11.14 8.22 8.31
C LEU A 42 -10.78 8.45 9.78
N GLY A 43 -9.84 9.35 10.07
CA GLY A 43 -9.39 9.64 11.43
C GLY A 43 -8.27 8.73 11.95
N VAL A 44 -7.69 7.88 11.11
CA VAL A 44 -6.57 7.04 11.49
C VAL A 44 -5.26 7.80 11.26
N LEU A 45 -4.60 8.19 12.35
CA LEU A 45 -3.40 9.03 12.34
C LEU A 45 -2.17 8.21 12.73
N THR A 46 -1.71 7.35 11.86
CA THR A 46 -0.50 6.55 12.08
C THR A 46 0.73 7.37 11.68
N PRO A 47 1.80 7.42 12.49
CA PRO A 47 3.06 8.01 12.05
C PRO A 47 3.59 7.29 10.81
N GLN A 48 4.01 8.04 9.78
CA GLN A 48 4.45 7.44 8.51
C GLN A 48 5.60 6.46 8.70
N ASP A 49 6.57 6.79 9.55
CA ASP A 49 7.73 5.92 9.80
C ASP A 49 7.33 4.58 10.42
N ALA A 50 6.26 4.54 11.22
CA ALA A 50 5.75 3.30 11.81
C ALA A 50 5.27 2.31 10.75
N MET A 51 4.77 2.79 9.62
CA MET A 51 4.26 1.94 8.53
C MET A 51 5.37 1.23 7.76
N LEU A 52 6.63 1.61 7.94
CA LEU A 52 7.75 0.96 7.27
C LEU A 52 8.16 -0.36 7.94
N SER A 53 7.75 -0.61 9.18
CA SER A 53 7.94 -1.89 9.85
C SER A 53 6.73 -2.79 9.66
N ASP A 54 6.94 -4.10 9.69
CA ASP A 54 5.84 -5.07 9.59
C ASP A 54 4.83 -4.91 10.72
N GLU A 55 5.31 -4.74 11.95
CA GLU A 55 4.47 -4.55 13.12
C GLU A 55 3.64 -3.26 13.02
N GLY A 56 4.28 -2.16 12.67
CA GLY A 56 3.60 -0.87 12.53
C GLY A 56 2.60 -0.86 11.39
N LEU A 57 2.91 -1.50 10.26
CA LEU A 57 1.99 -1.61 9.14
C LEU A 57 0.78 -2.48 9.49
N ASN A 58 0.98 -3.59 10.19
CA ASN A 58 -0.12 -4.44 10.64
C ASN A 58 -1.05 -3.68 11.60
N ALA A 59 -0.48 -2.95 12.56
CA ALA A 59 -1.26 -2.12 13.49
C ALA A 59 -2.05 -1.03 12.74
N HIS A 60 -1.44 -0.38 11.75
CA HIS A 60 -2.10 0.62 10.91
C HIS A 60 -3.28 0.01 10.15
N ARG A 61 -3.09 -1.14 9.54
CA ARG A 61 -4.14 -1.83 8.76
C ARG A 61 -5.29 -2.30 9.65
N ASP A 62 -5.00 -2.77 10.85
CA ASP A 62 -6.04 -3.11 11.82
C ASP A 62 -6.88 -1.89 12.19
N ALA A 63 -6.24 -0.76 12.46
CA ALA A 63 -6.92 0.50 12.76
C ALA A 63 -7.74 1.01 11.55
N TYR A 64 -7.20 0.89 10.35
CA TYR A 64 -7.88 1.28 9.12
C TYR A 64 -9.13 0.42 8.88
N CYS A 65 -9.01 -0.89 9.00
CA CYS A 65 -10.16 -1.80 8.88
C CYS A 65 -11.22 -1.54 9.94
N THR A 66 -10.81 -1.27 11.19
CA THR A 66 -11.73 -0.90 12.26
C THR A 66 -12.49 0.37 11.95
N ALA A 67 -11.81 1.39 11.44
CA ALA A 67 -12.42 2.66 11.03
C ALA A 67 -13.43 2.46 9.89
N ILE A 68 -13.10 1.65 8.89
CA ILE A 68 -14.02 1.32 7.79
C ILE A 68 -15.28 0.63 8.32
N ARG A 69 -15.13 -0.34 9.22
CA ARG A 69 -16.27 -1.05 9.81
C ARG A 69 -17.17 -0.11 10.62
N ALA A 70 -16.57 0.82 11.38
CA ALA A 70 -17.32 1.80 12.15
C ALA A 70 -18.14 2.72 11.24
N LEU A 71 -17.57 3.22 10.14
CA LEU A 71 -18.29 4.04 9.17
C LEU A 71 -19.40 3.27 8.49
N HIS A 72 -19.16 2.01 8.16
CA HIS A 72 -20.19 1.15 7.56
C HIS A 72 -21.37 0.96 8.52
N ALA A 73 -21.11 0.71 9.80
CA ALA A 73 -22.16 0.57 10.82
C ALA A 73 -22.97 1.85 11.01
N GLU A 74 -22.35 3.02 10.80
CA GLU A 74 -23.03 4.32 10.87
C GLU A 74 -23.71 4.73 9.56
N GLY A 75 -23.55 3.96 8.49
CA GLY A 75 -24.06 4.29 7.17
C GLY A 75 -23.39 5.48 6.51
N LYS A 76 -22.17 5.79 6.89
CA LYS A 76 -21.41 6.95 6.38
C LYS A 76 -20.48 6.57 5.24
N MET A 77 -20.14 7.59 4.44
CA MET A 77 -19.11 7.47 3.39
C MET A 77 -17.75 7.88 3.92
N ALA A 78 -16.69 7.45 3.23
CA ALA A 78 -15.33 7.94 3.47
C ALA A 78 -15.14 9.26 2.71
N ARG A 79 -15.35 10.38 3.40
CA ARG A 79 -15.42 11.70 2.77
C ARG A 79 -16.50 11.70 1.67
N THR A 80 -16.11 11.89 0.40
CA THR A 80 -17.02 11.86 -0.76
C THR A 80 -17.10 10.50 -1.43
N TRP A 81 -16.33 9.51 -0.98
CA TRP A 81 -16.27 8.19 -1.58
C TRP A 81 -17.17 7.19 -0.85
N PRO A 82 -17.95 6.38 -1.58
CA PRO A 82 -18.57 5.21 -0.98
C PRO A 82 -17.50 4.27 -0.42
N LEU A 83 -17.75 3.67 0.74
CA LEU A 83 -16.79 2.75 1.38
C LEU A 83 -16.37 1.59 0.47
N ARG A 84 -17.32 1.06 -0.31
CA ARG A 84 -17.05 0.00 -1.28
C ARG A 84 -15.99 0.43 -2.29
N PHE A 85 -16.06 1.67 -2.77
CA PHE A 85 -15.06 2.21 -3.69
C PHE A 85 -13.71 2.36 -3.01
N LEU A 86 -13.68 2.89 -1.78
CA LEU A 86 -12.44 3.04 -1.03
C LEU A 86 -11.73 1.69 -0.81
N ILE A 87 -12.47 0.67 -0.39
CA ILE A 87 -11.93 -0.67 -0.16
C ILE A 87 -11.33 -1.24 -1.44
N ARG A 88 -12.05 -1.19 -2.53
CA ARG A 88 -11.59 -1.70 -3.83
C ARG A 88 -10.40 -0.93 -4.35
N HIS A 89 -10.41 0.39 -4.20
CA HIS A 89 -9.32 1.25 -4.67
C HIS A 89 -8.03 1.01 -3.88
N THR A 90 -8.13 0.89 -2.55
CA THR A 90 -6.99 0.57 -1.70
C THR A 90 -6.40 -0.80 -2.07
N ALA A 91 -7.23 -1.81 -2.19
CA ALA A 91 -6.78 -3.17 -2.53
C ALA A 91 -6.15 -3.21 -3.92
N PHE A 92 -6.76 -2.58 -4.91
CA PHE A 92 -6.23 -2.53 -6.28
C PHE A 92 -4.88 -1.82 -6.34
N HIS A 93 -4.75 -0.67 -5.69
CA HIS A 93 -3.51 0.11 -5.68
C HIS A 93 -2.36 -0.67 -5.05
N THR A 94 -2.63 -1.31 -3.92
CA THR A 94 -1.63 -2.13 -3.22
C THR A 94 -1.21 -3.33 -4.05
N LEU A 95 -2.14 -4.01 -4.69
CA LEU A 95 -1.87 -5.15 -5.55
C LEU A 95 -1.10 -4.75 -6.81
N ASP A 96 -1.49 -3.63 -7.43
CA ASP A 96 -0.82 -3.12 -8.63
C ASP A 96 0.66 -2.83 -8.38
N HIS A 97 0.98 -2.20 -7.25
CA HIS A 97 2.37 -1.93 -6.90
C HIS A 97 3.14 -3.17 -6.44
N ALA A 98 2.47 -4.17 -5.83
CA ALA A 98 3.08 -5.47 -5.57
C ALA A 98 3.49 -6.16 -6.88
N TRP A 99 2.64 -6.14 -7.87
CA TRP A 99 2.95 -6.67 -9.20
C TRP A 99 4.06 -5.89 -9.90
N GLU A 100 4.08 -4.56 -9.74
CA GLU A 100 5.17 -3.74 -10.27
C GLU A 100 6.53 -4.16 -9.72
N MET A 101 6.62 -4.33 -8.40
CA MET A 101 7.85 -4.78 -7.76
C MET A 101 8.26 -6.18 -8.21
N GLU A 102 7.30 -7.10 -8.29
CA GLU A 102 7.55 -8.48 -8.69
C GLU A 102 8.02 -8.57 -10.14
N ASP A 103 7.38 -7.84 -11.05
CA ASP A 103 7.75 -7.81 -12.46
C ASP A 103 9.17 -7.27 -12.68
N LYS A 104 9.59 -6.30 -11.88
CA LYS A 104 10.88 -5.61 -12.03
C LYS A 104 11.98 -6.15 -11.12
N ASP A 105 11.71 -7.22 -10.39
CA ASP A 105 12.68 -7.83 -9.47
C ASP A 105 13.89 -8.37 -10.23
N LEU A 106 15.08 -7.88 -9.86
CA LEU A 106 16.34 -8.28 -10.49
C LEU A 106 16.86 -9.63 -9.98
N THR A 107 16.31 -10.16 -8.90
CA THR A 107 16.66 -11.48 -8.38
C THR A 107 15.83 -12.60 -9.00
N ALA A 108 14.73 -12.27 -9.67
CA ALA A 108 13.87 -13.24 -10.31
C ALA A 108 14.59 -13.89 -11.49
N LYS A 109 14.61 -15.24 -11.49
CA LYS A 109 15.13 -16.02 -12.61
C LYS A 109 13.97 -16.36 -13.53
N TRP A 110 13.83 -15.60 -14.60
CA TRP A 110 12.87 -15.88 -15.63
C TRP A 110 13.45 -16.96 -16.55
N ALA A 111 12.85 -18.10 -16.53
CA ALA A 111 13.20 -19.17 -17.46
C ALA A 111 12.68 -18.87 -18.87
#